data_bc4aa22d2058124fd324c0bbcdbb8130
#
_entry.id   bc4aa22d2058124fd324c0bbcdbb8130
#
_cell.length_a   1.000
_cell.length_b   1.000
_cell.length_c   1.000
_cell.angle_alpha   90.00
_cell.angle_beta   90.00
_cell.angle_gamma   90.00
#
_symmetry.space_group_name_H-M   'P 1'
#
loop_
_entity.id
_entity.type
_entity.pdbx_description
1 polymer ?
#
loop_
_entity_poly.entity_id
_entity_poly.type
_entity_poly.pdbx_seq_one_letter_code
_entity_poly.pdbx_strand_id
1 'polypeptide(L)'
;MNGTEIRQLNAKDAAEYQAIFLGAWQSAPAAFAADYVEESARSSEQIAERFRREVIFGAFVDGRLCAIATFLQQASPKRRHVGMIWNMYVSEERRGTGLADMLFKYVLEAASLTVDQVELYVAVDNPRGSKFYRKFGFESYGVMPRALRVQGTDFDALMMVKKFR
;
A
#
# COMPACT_ATOMS: atom_id res chain seq x y z
N MET A 1 -0.20 10.57 20.39
CA MET A 1 -0.41 9.12 20.55
C MET A 1 0.90 8.53 21.03
N ASN A 2 0.99 8.27 22.32
CA ASN A 2 2.16 7.59 22.89
C ASN A 2 2.12 6.14 22.40
N GLY A 3 3.21 5.64 21.80
CA GLY A 3 3.34 4.26 21.37
C GLY A 3 3.14 3.98 19.87
N THR A 4 3.06 5.01 19.00
CA THR A 4 3.04 4.79 17.54
C THR A 4 4.46 4.88 16.97
N GLU A 5 4.90 3.83 16.29
CA GLU A 5 6.15 3.76 15.54
C GLU A 5 5.86 3.52 14.07
N ILE A 6 6.49 4.27 13.17
CA ILE A 6 6.41 4.03 11.72
C ILE A 6 7.82 3.77 11.21
N ARG A 7 7.99 2.64 10.53
CA ARG A 7 9.30 2.24 9.99
C ARG A 7 9.16 1.30 8.80
N GLN A 8 10.23 1.10 8.09
CA GLN A 8 10.35 0.03 7.11
C GLN A 8 10.31 -1.33 7.80
N LEU A 9 9.60 -2.28 7.20
CA LEU A 9 9.55 -3.67 7.65
C LEU A 9 10.82 -4.43 7.23
N ASN A 10 11.15 -5.46 7.99
CA ASN A 10 12.27 -6.34 7.74
C ASN A 10 11.87 -7.80 8.00
N ALA A 11 12.81 -8.74 7.82
CA ALA A 11 12.53 -10.17 7.92
C ALA A 11 11.89 -10.61 9.26
N LYS A 12 12.14 -9.89 10.36
CA LYS A 12 11.56 -10.22 11.67
C LYS A 12 10.06 -9.93 11.73
N ASP A 13 9.56 -9.05 10.85
CA ASP A 13 8.17 -8.64 10.79
C ASP A 13 7.32 -9.54 9.87
N ALA A 14 7.91 -10.58 9.26
CA ALA A 14 7.26 -11.38 8.21
C ALA A 14 5.94 -12.01 8.68
N ALA A 15 5.89 -12.55 9.90
CA ALA A 15 4.69 -13.18 10.44
C ALA A 15 3.56 -12.15 10.68
N GLU A 16 3.87 -11.00 11.27
CA GLU A 16 2.90 -9.93 11.51
C GLU A 16 2.42 -9.31 10.20
N TYR A 17 3.33 -9.13 9.23
CA TYR A 17 2.99 -8.66 7.89
C TYR A 17 2.02 -9.63 7.20
N GLN A 18 2.28 -10.94 7.24
CA GLN A 18 1.38 -11.93 6.65
C GLN A 18 0.00 -11.88 7.31
N ALA A 19 -0.05 -11.81 8.64
CA ALA A 19 -1.30 -11.77 9.38
C ALA A 19 -2.16 -10.54 9.03
N ILE A 20 -1.56 -9.34 9.00
CA ILE A 20 -2.29 -8.11 8.65
C ILE A 20 -2.71 -8.10 7.18
N PHE A 21 -1.86 -8.61 6.28
CA PHE A 21 -2.14 -8.68 4.85
C PHE A 21 -3.32 -9.61 4.54
N LEU A 22 -3.35 -10.80 5.16
CA LEU A 22 -4.46 -11.74 5.00
C LEU A 22 -5.77 -11.20 5.57
N GLY A 23 -5.72 -10.51 6.72
CA GLY A 23 -6.87 -9.81 7.28
C GLY A 23 -7.38 -8.69 6.37
N ALA A 24 -6.47 -7.95 5.75
CA ALA A 24 -6.79 -6.92 4.77
C ALA A 24 -7.52 -7.48 3.55
N TRP A 25 -7.02 -8.59 3.01
CA TRP A 25 -7.62 -9.26 1.87
C TRP A 25 -9.05 -9.78 2.17
N GLN A 26 -9.27 -10.34 3.35
CA GLN A 26 -10.60 -10.80 3.77
C GLN A 26 -11.60 -9.66 3.89
N SER A 27 -11.17 -8.50 4.38
CA SER A 27 -12.05 -7.34 4.59
C SER A 27 -12.31 -6.50 3.33
N ALA A 28 -11.40 -6.54 2.34
CA ALA A 28 -11.48 -5.74 1.12
C ALA A 28 -10.75 -6.41 -0.07
N PRO A 29 -11.25 -7.56 -0.56
CA PRO A 29 -10.55 -8.34 -1.61
C PRO A 29 -10.31 -7.55 -2.90
N ALA A 30 -11.21 -6.63 -3.29
CA ALA A 30 -11.04 -5.78 -4.46
C ALA A 30 -9.99 -4.68 -4.31
N ALA A 31 -9.48 -4.45 -3.10
CA ALA A 31 -8.41 -3.46 -2.86
C ALA A 31 -7.00 -4.03 -3.10
N PHE A 32 -6.88 -5.34 -3.30
CA PHE A 32 -5.59 -6.02 -3.43
C PHE A 32 -5.53 -6.84 -4.73
N ALA A 33 -4.41 -6.72 -5.45
CA ALA A 33 -4.17 -7.52 -6.66
C ALA A 33 -3.72 -8.95 -6.35
N ALA A 34 -3.25 -9.21 -5.11
CA ALA A 34 -2.75 -10.51 -4.71
C ALA A 34 -3.90 -11.50 -4.44
N ASP A 35 -3.66 -12.79 -4.73
CA ASP A 35 -4.59 -13.87 -4.42
C ASP A 35 -4.41 -14.38 -2.99
N TYR A 36 -5.53 -14.61 -2.28
CA TYR A 36 -5.49 -15.05 -0.88
C TYR A 36 -4.82 -16.41 -0.70
N VAL A 37 -5.12 -17.37 -1.57
CA VAL A 37 -4.58 -18.73 -1.47
C VAL A 37 -3.07 -18.70 -1.69
N GLU A 38 -2.62 -17.96 -2.70
CA GLU A 38 -1.19 -17.79 -2.97
C GLU A 38 -0.48 -17.12 -1.78
N GLU A 39 -1.01 -16.01 -1.27
CA GLU A 39 -0.38 -15.27 -0.17
C GLU A 39 -0.39 -16.05 1.16
N SER A 40 -1.46 -16.79 1.45
CA SER A 40 -1.53 -17.62 2.66
C SER A 40 -0.55 -18.80 2.65
N ALA A 41 -0.16 -19.27 1.47
CA ALA A 41 0.80 -20.36 1.30
C ALA A 41 2.26 -19.93 1.37
N ARG A 42 2.55 -18.61 1.38
CA ARG A 42 3.92 -18.10 1.42
C ARG A 42 4.61 -18.41 2.73
N SER A 43 5.86 -18.89 2.63
CA SER A 43 6.70 -19.04 3.80
C SER A 43 7.26 -17.70 4.28
N SER A 44 7.73 -17.67 5.55
CA SER A 44 8.39 -16.47 6.10
C SER A 44 9.62 -16.06 5.28
N GLU A 45 10.34 -17.02 4.69
CA GLU A 45 11.49 -16.74 3.81
C GLU A 45 11.08 -16.06 2.52
N GLN A 46 9.96 -16.48 1.91
CA GLN A 46 9.41 -15.86 0.71
C GLN A 46 8.93 -14.42 0.98
N ILE A 47 8.36 -14.18 2.16
CA ILE A 47 7.96 -12.84 2.59
C ILE A 47 9.21 -11.98 2.87
N ALA A 48 10.23 -12.53 3.53
CA ALA A 48 11.49 -11.84 3.76
C ALA A 48 12.20 -11.48 2.44
N GLU A 49 12.11 -12.32 1.40
CA GLU A 49 12.62 -12.00 0.07
C GLU A 49 11.84 -10.86 -0.59
N ARG A 50 10.52 -10.77 -0.39
CA ARG A 50 9.72 -9.62 -0.83
C ARG A 50 10.25 -8.31 -0.23
N PHE A 51 10.60 -8.28 1.07
CA PHE A 51 11.14 -7.10 1.74
C PHE A 51 12.51 -6.64 1.19
N ARG A 52 13.22 -7.48 0.44
CA ARG A 52 14.44 -7.08 -0.26
C ARG A 52 14.16 -6.40 -1.60
N ARG A 53 13.01 -6.69 -2.20
CA ARG A 53 12.62 -6.17 -3.53
C ARG A 53 11.71 -4.96 -3.44
N GLU A 54 10.90 -4.90 -2.41
CA GLU A 54 9.89 -3.86 -2.20
C GLU A 54 10.15 -3.17 -0.87
N VAL A 55 10.00 -1.85 -0.85
CA VAL A 55 10.06 -1.10 0.40
C VAL A 55 8.67 -1.11 1.02
N ILE A 56 8.49 -1.88 2.07
CA ILE A 56 7.23 -1.99 2.79
C ILE A 56 7.36 -1.26 4.11
N PHE A 57 6.49 -0.30 4.35
CA PHE A 57 6.40 0.44 5.60
C PHE A 57 5.27 -0.11 6.46
N GLY A 58 5.50 -0.15 7.77
CA GLY A 58 4.52 -0.52 8.77
C GLY A 58 4.33 0.57 9.80
N ALA A 59 3.10 0.73 10.28
CA ALA A 59 2.79 1.52 11.46
C ALA A 59 2.41 0.59 12.61
N PHE A 60 3.18 0.66 13.68
CA PHE A 60 3.00 -0.11 14.91
C PHE A 60 2.33 0.75 15.96
N VAL A 61 1.37 0.20 16.65
CA VAL A 61 0.72 0.81 17.82
C VAL A 61 0.85 -0.15 18.98
N ASP A 62 1.48 0.31 20.06
CA ASP A 62 1.77 -0.52 21.24
C ASP A 62 2.48 -1.84 20.88
N GLY A 63 3.42 -1.76 19.94
CA GLY A 63 4.23 -2.88 19.45
C GLY A 63 3.55 -3.83 18.46
N ARG A 64 2.28 -3.59 18.07
CA ARG A 64 1.54 -4.40 17.09
C ARG A 64 1.46 -3.70 15.74
N LEU A 65 1.70 -4.42 14.67
CA LEU A 65 1.56 -3.92 13.30
C LEU A 65 0.08 -3.69 12.98
N CYS A 66 -0.31 -2.43 12.78
CA CYS A 66 -1.70 -2.02 12.56
C CYS A 66 -1.97 -1.39 11.19
N ALA A 67 -0.92 -1.03 10.44
CA ALA A 67 -1.08 -0.54 9.08
C ALA A 67 0.16 -0.85 8.24
N ILE A 68 -0.04 -1.00 6.93
CA ILE A 68 1.03 -1.26 5.96
C ILE A 68 0.84 -0.40 4.70
N ALA A 69 1.94 -0.10 4.03
CA ALA A 69 1.96 0.47 2.69
C ALA A 69 3.23 0.04 1.97
N THR A 70 3.13 -0.25 0.69
CA THR A 70 4.28 -0.67 -0.14
C THR A 70 4.66 0.45 -1.11
N PHE A 71 5.95 0.74 -1.21
CA PHE A 71 6.54 1.63 -2.19
C PHE A 71 7.53 0.86 -3.07
N LEU A 72 7.47 1.08 -4.38
CA LEU A 72 8.40 0.53 -5.35
C LEU A 72 8.84 1.62 -6.33
N GLN A 73 10.14 1.84 -6.45
CA GLN A 73 10.71 2.63 -7.55
C GLN A 73 10.75 1.77 -8.81
N GLN A 74 10.36 2.35 -9.96
CA GLN A 74 10.42 1.66 -11.25
C GLN A 74 11.86 1.30 -11.64
N ALA A 75 12.10 0.04 -12.02
CA ALA A 75 13.44 -0.46 -12.29
C ALA A 75 14.01 0.01 -13.65
N SER A 76 13.14 0.26 -14.63
CA SER A 76 13.57 0.71 -15.97
C SER A 76 14.28 2.08 -15.90
N PRO A 77 15.45 2.24 -16.53
CA PRO A 77 16.21 3.51 -16.49
C PRO A 77 15.37 4.73 -16.90
N LYS A 78 14.49 4.59 -17.91
CA LYS A 78 13.62 5.66 -18.38
C LYS A 78 12.44 5.96 -17.43
N ARG A 79 12.19 5.13 -16.45
CA ARG A 79 11.10 5.28 -15.46
C ARG A 79 11.59 5.36 -14.01
N ARG A 80 12.89 5.43 -13.76
CA ARG A 80 13.44 5.53 -12.39
C ARG A 80 12.97 6.74 -11.59
N HIS A 81 12.51 7.77 -12.27
CA HIS A 81 11.92 8.96 -11.66
C HIS A 81 10.47 8.74 -11.19
N VAL A 82 9.90 7.56 -11.46
CA VAL A 82 8.53 7.19 -11.09
C VAL A 82 8.54 6.13 -10.02
N GLY A 83 7.78 6.33 -8.96
CA GLY A 83 7.46 5.32 -7.95
C GLY A 83 6.02 4.86 -8.04
N MET A 84 5.72 3.73 -7.44
CA MET A 84 4.36 3.23 -7.26
C MET A 84 4.11 2.94 -5.79
N ILE A 85 2.93 3.30 -5.30
CA ILE A 85 2.46 2.97 -3.96
C ILE A 85 1.26 2.04 -4.09
N TRP A 86 1.29 0.94 -3.35
CA TRP A 86 0.19 -0.03 -3.30
C TRP A 86 0.05 -0.67 -1.93
N ASN A 87 -0.89 -1.60 -1.76
CA ASN A 87 -1.16 -2.34 -0.53
C ASN A 87 -1.31 -1.42 0.71
N MET A 88 -1.91 -0.23 0.52
CA MET A 88 -2.22 0.65 1.63
C MET A 88 -3.40 0.08 2.42
N TYR A 89 -3.14 -0.34 3.65
CA TYR A 89 -4.16 -0.90 4.53
C TYR A 89 -3.98 -0.43 5.97
N VAL A 90 -5.09 -0.26 6.66
CA VAL A 90 -5.15 0.00 8.11
C VAL A 90 -6.17 -0.97 8.71
N SER A 91 -5.77 -1.67 9.76
CA SER A 91 -6.62 -2.58 10.51
C SER A 91 -7.91 -1.89 10.97
N GLU A 92 -9.02 -2.62 11.01
CA GLU A 92 -10.35 -2.05 11.19
C GLU A 92 -10.47 -1.26 12.50
N GLU A 93 -9.92 -1.80 13.57
CA GLU A 93 -9.93 -1.19 14.91
C GLU A 93 -9.11 0.12 14.99
N ARG A 94 -8.28 0.40 13.99
CA ARG A 94 -7.44 1.62 13.93
C ARG A 94 -7.89 2.61 12.84
N ARG A 95 -8.98 2.33 12.14
CA ARG A 95 -9.56 3.27 11.17
C ARG A 95 -10.15 4.49 11.89
N GLY A 96 -10.00 5.66 11.28
CA GLY A 96 -10.48 6.92 11.87
C GLY A 96 -9.60 7.51 12.97
N THR A 97 -8.48 6.86 13.33
CA THR A 97 -7.56 7.34 14.38
C THR A 97 -6.46 8.28 13.87
N GLY A 98 -6.39 8.53 12.55
CA GLY A 98 -5.30 9.28 11.92
C GLY A 98 -4.07 8.43 11.56
N LEU A 99 -4.07 7.11 11.86
CA LEU A 99 -2.93 6.24 11.58
C LEU A 99 -2.62 6.15 10.09
N ALA A 100 -3.66 6.12 9.23
CA ALA A 100 -3.51 6.16 7.77
C ALA A 100 -2.75 7.41 7.30
N ASP A 101 -3.13 8.57 7.83
CA ASP A 101 -2.49 9.85 7.49
C ASP A 101 -1.01 9.86 7.87
N MET A 102 -0.71 9.38 9.08
CA MET A 102 0.68 9.31 9.58
C MET A 102 1.54 8.39 8.72
N LEU A 103 1.06 7.16 8.45
CA LEU A 103 1.79 6.20 7.62
C LEU A 103 1.98 6.74 6.20
N PHE A 104 0.93 7.25 5.56
CA PHE A 104 0.99 7.69 4.18
C PHE A 104 1.90 8.91 4.00
N LYS A 105 1.88 9.86 4.96
CA LYS A 105 2.81 10.98 4.99
C LYS A 105 4.26 10.49 5.05
N TYR A 106 4.56 9.55 5.92
CA TYR A 106 5.90 8.95 6.04
C TYR A 106 6.36 8.31 4.72
N VAL A 107 5.48 7.54 4.07
CA VAL A 107 5.76 6.90 2.77
C VAL A 107 6.05 7.95 1.70
N LEU A 108 5.27 9.03 1.64
CA LEU A 108 5.49 10.11 0.66
C LEU A 108 6.79 10.87 0.91
N GLU A 109 7.15 11.12 2.16
CA GLU A 109 8.42 11.73 2.53
C GLU A 109 9.59 10.85 2.07
N ALA A 110 9.56 9.54 2.37
CA ALA A 110 10.58 8.60 1.92
C ALA A 110 10.65 8.50 0.39
N ALA A 111 9.52 8.42 -0.31
CA ALA A 111 9.46 8.37 -1.77
C ALA A 111 10.04 9.62 -2.42
N SER A 112 9.76 10.82 -1.88
CA SER A 112 10.22 12.09 -2.43
C SER A 112 11.74 12.25 -2.48
N LEU A 113 12.46 11.46 -1.68
CA LEU A 113 13.93 11.44 -1.69
C LEU A 113 14.51 10.65 -2.87
N THR A 114 13.71 9.78 -3.51
CA THR A 114 14.19 8.83 -4.52
C THR A 114 13.55 9.00 -5.89
N VAL A 115 12.34 9.55 -5.96
CA VAL A 115 11.58 9.70 -7.22
C VAL A 115 11.00 11.12 -7.37
N ASP A 116 10.68 11.50 -8.61
CA ASP A 116 10.08 12.81 -8.92
C ASP A 116 8.57 12.77 -8.82
N GLN A 117 7.96 11.60 -8.98
CA GLN A 117 6.52 11.39 -8.87
C GLN A 117 6.19 9.98 -8.37
N VAL A 118 5.00 9.84 -7.79
CA VAL A 118 4.43 8.54 -7.41
C VAL A 118 3.07 8.35 -8.04
N GLU A 119 2.80 7.13 -8.47
CA GLU A 119 1.53 6.68 -9.03
C GLU A 119 0.87 5.69 -8.08
N LEU A 120 -0.45 5.63 -8.12
CA LEU A 120 -1.24 4.59 -7.44
C LEU A 120 -2.54 4.34 -8.20
N TYR A 121 -3.14 3.20 -7.89
CA TYR A 121 -4.44 2.80 -8.42
C TYR A 121 -5.42 2.61 -7.28
N VAL A 122 -6.65 3.07 -7.47
CA VAL A 122 -7.75 2.89 -6.51
C VAL A 122 -9.00 2.49 -7.26
N ALA A 123 -9.74 1.49 -6.77
CA ALA A 123 -10.98 1.06 -7.41
C ALA A 123 -11.93 2.26 -7.58
N VAL A 124 -12.57 2.36 -8.75
CA VAL A 124 -13.48 3.47 -9.09
C VAL A 124 -14.63 3.55 -8.09
N ASP A 125 -15.10 2.41 -7.59
CA ASP A 125 -16.16 2.30 -6.59
C ASP A 125 -15.68 2.48 -5.13
N ASN A 126 -14.41 2.91 -4.93
CA ASN A 126 -13.86 3.27 -3.63
C ASN A 126 -13.70 4.80 -3.48
N PRO A 127 -14.79 5.57 -3.29
CA PRO A 127 -14.73 7.03 -3.15
C PRO A 127 -13.98 7.47 -1.89
N ARG A 128 -13.98 6.64 -0.84
CA ARG A 128 -13.22 6.91 0.39
C ARG A 128 -11.72 6.88 0.12
N GLY A 129 -11.22 5.89 -0.61
CA GLY A 129 -9.82 5.79 -1.00
C GLY A 129 -9.40 6.95 -1.90
N SER A 130 -10.17 7.26 -2.95
CA SER A 130 -9.85 8.36 -3.87
C SER A 130 -9.84 9.73 -3.15
N LYS A 131 -10.79 9.97 -2.22
CA LYS A 131 -10.80 11.18 -1.38
C LYS A 131 -9.57 11.26 -0.47
N PHE A 132 -9.16 10.12 0.12
CA PHE A 132 -7.96 10.04 0.93
C PHE A 132 -6.72 10.46 0.15
N TYR A 133 -6.48 9.91 -1.04
CA TYR A 133 -5.32 10.25 -1.84
C TYR A 133 -5.33 11.70 -2.36
N ARG A 134 -6.50 12.23 -2.74
CA ARG A 134 -6.64 13.66 -3.11
C ARG A 134 -6.23 14.60 -1.99
N LYS A 135 -6.49 14.26 -0.73
CA LYS A 135 -6.04 15.03 0.44
C LYS A 135 -4.52 15.21 0.47
N PHE A 136 -3.77 14.23 -0.06
CA PHE A 136 -2.31 14.27 -0.17
C PHE A 136 -1.81 14.86 -1.49
N GLY A 137 -2.68 15.44 -2.30
CA GLY A 137 -2.32 16.09 -3.55
C GLY A 137 -2.17 15.15 -4.74
N PHE A 138 -2.80 13.96 -4.70
CA PHE A 138 -2.92 13.11 -5.87
C PHE A 138 -4.03 13.62 -6.79
N GLU A 139 -3.75 13.61 -8.08
CA GLU A 139 -4.68 13.93 -9.15
C GLU A 139 -4.95 12.69 -10.00
N SER A 140 -6.21 12.51 -10.41
CA SER A 140 -6.56 11.43 -11.34
C SER A 140 -6.21 11.83 -12.77
N TYR A 141 -5.60 10.91 -13.52
CA TYR A 141 -5.21 11.15 -14.91
C TYR A 141 -5.81 10.15 -15.90
N GLY A 142 -6.55 9.15 -15.40
CA GLY A 142 -7.23 8.17 -16.24
C GLY A 142 -7.94 7.09 -15.47
N VAL A 143 -8.64 6.23 -16.20
CA VAL A 143 -9.29 5.02 -15.69
C VAL A 143 -8.71 3.82 -16.43
N MET A 144 -8.28 2.81 -15.69
CA MET A 144 -7.88 1.50 -16.22
C MET A 144 -9.11 0.59 -16.20
N PRO A 145 -9.67 0.23 -17.35
CA PRO A 145 -10.81 -0.67 -17.39
C PRO A 145 -10.37 -2.09 -17.01
N ARG A 146 -11.21 -2.79 -16.27
CA ARG A 146 -10.97 -4.17 -15.83
C ARG A 146 -9.61 -4.37 -15.16
N ALA A 147 -9.22 -3.43 -14.32
CA ALA A 147 -7.92 -3.44 -13.65
C ALA A 147 -7.75 -4.65 -12.72
N LEU A 148 -8.83 -5.11 -12.11
CA LEU A 148 -8.86 -6.30 -11.25
C LEU A 148 -10.07 -7.16 -11.59
N ARG A 149 -9.94 -8.48 -11.37
CA ARG A 149 -11.07 -9.42 -11.39
C ARG A 149 -11.12 -10.17 -10.06
N VAL A 150 -12.23 -10.01 -9.33
CA VAL A 150 -12.47 -10.70 -8.06
C VAL A 150 -13.72 -11.53 -8.18
N GLN A 151 -13.61 -12.85 -7.98
CA GLN A 151 -14.73 -13.78 -8.06
C GLN A 151 -15.57 -13.64 -9.35
N GLY A 152 -14.88 -13.42 -10.48
CA GLY A 152 -15.52 -13.25 -11.80
C GLY A 152 -16.08 -11.85 -12.10
N THR A 153 -16.05 -10.92 -11.15
CA THR A 153 -16.48 -9.53 -11.34
C THR A 153 -15.27 -8.65 -11.67
N ASP A 154 -15.38 -7.86 -12.74
CA ASP A 154 -14.36 -6.91 -13.16
C ASP A 154 -14.52 -5.57 -12.42
N PHE A 155 -13.40 -5.01 -11.99
CA PHE A 155 -13.32 -3.71 -11.33
C PHE A 155 -12.39 -2.79 -12.12
N ASP A 156 -12.86 -1.59 -12.40
CA ASP A 156 -12.07 -0.52 -12.98
C ASP A 156 -11.28 0.19 -11.88
N ALA A 157 -10.09 0.69 -12.23
CA ALA A 157 -9.27 1.47 -11.30
C ALA A 157 -9.03 2.89 -11.80
N LEU A 158 -9.17 3.85 -10.90
CA LEU A 158 -8.75 5.22 -11.10
C LEU A 158 -7.23 5.29 -10.96
N MET A 159 -6.55 5.76 -12.00
CA MET A 159 -5.11 6.00 -12.00
C MET A 159 -4.84 7.40 -11.44
N MET A 160 -4.03 7.48 -10.40
CA MET A 160 -3.72 8.73 -9.73
C MET A 160 -2.22 8.95 -9.64
N VAL A 161 -1.79 10.21 -9.72
CA VAL A 161 -0.38 10.63 -9.67
C VAL A 161 -0.21 11.81 -8.72
N LYS A 162 0.90 11.82 -8.00
CA LYS A 162 1.41 12.99 -7.27
C LYS A 162 2.82 13.29 -7.73
N LYS A 163 3.07 14.53 -8.14
CA LYS A 163 4.40 15.06 -8.47
C LYS A 163 5.02 15.69 -7.23
N PHE A 164 6.31 15.46 -7.03
CA PHE A 164 7.12 16.11 -6.01
C PHE A 164 7.94 17.28 -6.60
N ARG A 165 8.28 17.17 -7.89
CA ARG A 165 9.07 18.16 -8.67
C ARG A 165 8.46 18.38 -10.03
#